data_f757f29b46fe84dc67a464c67d28afb2
#
_entry.id   f757f29b46fe84dc67a464c67d28afb2
#
_cell.length_a   1.000
_cell.length_b   1.000
_cell.length_c   1.000
_cell.angle_alpha   90.00
_cell.angle_beta   90.00
_cell.angle_gamma   90.00
#
_symmetry.space_group_name_H-M   'P 1'
#
loop_
_entity.id
_entity.type
_entity.pdbx_description
1 polymer ?
#
loop_
_entity_poly.entity_id
_entity_poly.type
_entity_poly.pdbx_seq_one_letter_code
_entity_poly.pdbx_strand_id
1 'polypeptide(L)'
;MHFQYVKVNERSAKQGGVGEVSDFSDIPYNSLTYSSINAAGKQWIRKYTLANAKELLGTIRSKYGSIPIPGAETTLDGDTLRSEASTEKSELITQLREDLELASKRNLMEREKEISEFQQELINRVPLHIYIG
;
A
#
# COMPACT_ATOMS: atom_id res chain seq x y z
N MET A 1 -6.77 -36.80 -13.37
CA MET A 1 -6.22 -35.63 -12.69
C MET A 1 -5.44 -34.82 -13.70
N HIS A 2 -5.93 -33.63 -14.07
CA HIS A 2 -5.18 -32.71 -14.92
C HIS A 2 -4.35 -31.79 -14.03
N PHE A 3 -3.03 -31.85 -14.17
CA PHE A 3 -2.15 -30.89 -13.53
C PHE A 3 -1.85 -29.77 -14.55
N GLN A 4 -2.26 -28.57 -14.26
CA GLN A 4 -1.86 -27.38 -15.01
C GLN A 4 -0.61 -26.81 -14.35
N TYR A 5 0.54 -26.84 -15.01
CA TYR A 5 1.76 -26.20 -14.54
C TYR A 5 2.08 -25.01 -15.46
N VAL A 6 2.46 -23.91 -14.84
CA VAL A 6 2.91 -22.70 -15.56
C VAL A 6 4.42 -22.63 -15.43
N LYS A 7 5.12 -22.55 -16.56
CA LYS A 7 6.58 -22.37 -16.56
C LYS A 7 6.92 -21.01 -15.96
N VAL A 8 8.04 -20.94 -15.23
CA VAL A 8 8.51 -19.70 -14.59
C VAL A 8 8.61 -18.53 -15.59
N ASN A 9 9.03 -18.81 -16.83
CA ASN A 9 9.14 -17.81 -17.89
C ASN A 9 7.77 -17.28 -18.36
N GLU A 10 6.73 -18.11 -18.36
CA GLU A 10 5.38 -17.72 -18.73
C GLU A 10 4.71 -16.90 -17.62
N ARG A 11 5.05 -17.16 -16.37
CA ARG A 11 4.66 -16.34 -15.22
C ARG A 11 5.21 -14.92 -15.34
N SER A 12 6.50 -14.79 -15.68
CA SER A 12 7.14 -13.50 -15.90
C SER A 12 6.57 -12.74 -17.09
N ALA A 13 6.19 -13.44 -18.15
CA ALA A 13 5.55 -12.84 -19.34
C ALA A 13 4.12 -12.34 -19.05
N LYS A 14 3.35 -13.07 -18.25
CA LYS A 14 2.03 -12.60 -17.75
C LYS A 14 2.14 -11.42 -16.80
N GLN A 15 3.25 -11.29 -16.06
CA GLN A 15 3.52 -10.16 -15.17
C GLN A 15 3.88 -8.85 -15.89
N GLY A 16 4.42 -8.90 -17.07
CA GLY A 16 4.78 -7.72 -17.87
C GLY A 16 3.62 -7.12 -18.67
N GLY A 17 2.47 -7.77 -18.73
CA GLY A 17 1.33 -7.32 -19.50
C GLY A 17 0.03 -7.63 -18.77
N VAL A 18 -0.60 -6.61 -18.20
CA VAL A 18 -2.06 -6.52 -17.97
C VAL A 18 -2.72 -7.86 -17.54
N GLY A 19 -2.13 -8.59 -16.62
CA GLY A 19 -2.72 -9.78 -16.02
C GLY A 19 -3.38 -9.41 -14.72
N GLU A 20 -4.68 -9.21 -14.71
CA GLU A 20 -5.46 -9.11 -13.50
C GLU A 20 -5.24 -10.38 -12.67
N VAL A 21 -4.73 -10.26 -11.45
CA VAL A 21 -4.59 -11.39 -10.53
C VAL A 21 -6.01 -11.82 -10.15
N SER A 22 -6.47 -12.93 -10.74
CA SER A 22 -7.81 -13.45 -10.50
C SER A 22 -7.85 -14.49 -9.39
N ASP A 23 -6.75 -15.24 -9.20
CA ASP A 23 -6.64 -16.33 -8.24
C ASP A 23 -5.37 -16.22 -7.38
N PHE A 24 -5.39 -16.86 -6.19
CA PHE A 24 -4.21 -16.96 -5.33
C PHE A 24 -3.01 -17.63 -6.00
N SER A 25 -3.23 -18.48 -7.02
CA SER A 25 -2.16 -19.12 -7.79
C SER A 25 -1.43 -18.16 -8.73
N ASP A 26 -2.08 -17.06 -9.12
CA ASP A 26 -1.53 -16.05 -10.02
C ASP A 26 -0.70 -15.00 -9.31
N ILE A 27 -0.67 -15.03 -7.96
CA ILE A 27 0.13 -14.09 -7.18
C ILE A 27 1.61 -14.42 -7.33
N PRO A 28 2.43 -13.48 -7.83
CA PRO A 28 3.85 -13.69 -8.09
C PRO A 28 4.69 -13.56 -6.82
N TYR A 29 4.59 -14.51 -5.92
CA TYR A 29 5.30 -14.47 -4.63
C TYR A 29 6.84 -14.36 -4.75
N ASN A 30 7.42 -14.89 -5.83
CA ASN A 30 8.89 -14.98 -6.00
C ASN A 30 9.49 -13.91 -6.90
N SER A 31 8.70 -13.03 -7.51
CA SER A 31 9.16 -12.07 -8.51
C SER A 31 8.76 -10.62 -8.21
N LEU A 32 8.33 -10.36 -6.98
CA LEU A 32 8.10 -8.99 -6.53
C LEU A 32 9.45 -8.26 -6.40
N THR A 33 9.73 -7.40 -7.37
CA THR A 33 10.89 -6.52 -7.35
C THR A 33 10.45 -5.14 -6.88
N TYR A 34 11.33 -4.43 -6.15
CA TYR A 34 11.05 -3.06 -5.71
C TYR A 34 10.72 -2.12 -6.88
N SER A 35 11.28 -2.40 -8.06
CA SER A 35 11.01 -1.62 -9.28
C SER A 35 9.56 -1.72 -9.76
N SER A 36 8.91 -2.88 -9.55
CA SER A 36 7.52 -3.13 -9.98
C SER A 36 6.48 -2.47 -9.08
N ILE A 37 6.87 -2.02 -7.89
CA ILE A 37 5.97 -1.38 -6.95
C ILE A 37 5.68 0.05 -7.42
N ASN A 38 4.42 0.49 -7.32
CA ASN A 38 4.00 1.85 -7.64
C ASN A 38 4.63 2.90 -6.69
N ALA A 39 4.55 4.17 -7.04
CA ALA A 39 5.16 5.26 -6.28
C ALA A 39 4.59 5.36 -4.84
N ALA A 40 3.28 5.16 -4.67
CA ALA A 40 2.62 5.18 -3.37
C ALA A 40 3.13 4.04 -2.47
N GLY A 41 3.21 2.82 -3.00
CA GLY A 41 3.77 1.68 -2.27
C GLY A 41 5.24 1.88 -1.88
N LYS A 42 6.05 2.45 -2.78
CA LYS A 42 7.45 2.80 -2.47
C LYS A 42 7.55 3.83 -1.34
N GLN A 43 6.67 4.82 -1.32
CA GLN A 43 6.63 5.82 -0.25
C GLN A 43 6.21 5.19 1.08
N TRP A 44 5.22 4.31 1.07
CA TRP A 44 4.80 3.58 2.25
C TRP A 44 5.93 2.71 2.82
N ILE A 45 6.64 1.95 1.97
CA ILE A 45 7.78 1.14 2.37
C ILE A 45 8.86 1.99 3.05
N ARG A 46 9.17 3.16 2.50
CA ARG A 46 10.17 4.08 3.09
C ARG A 46 9.76 4.56 4.48
N LYS A 47 8.50 4.98 4.65
CA LYS A 47 7.96 5.41 5.95
C LYS A 47 7.99 4.27 6.96
N TYR A 48 7.55 3.08 6.56
CA TYR A 48 7.55 1.91 7.43
C TYR A 48 8.97 1.46 7.83
N THR A 49 9.92 1.53 6.91
CA THR A 49 11.34 1.26 7.20
C THR A 49 11.91 2.28 8.18
N LEU A 50 11.55 3.57 8.05
CA LEU A 50 11.95 4.60 8.99
C LEU A 50 11.40 4.34 10.39
N ALA A 51 10.13 3.97 10.51
CA ALA A 51 9.52 3.61 11.79
C ALA A 51 10.21 2.39 12.43
N ASN A 52 10.57 1.38 11.63
CA ASN A 52 11.37 0.24 12.11
C ASN A 52 12.77 0.67 12.60
N ALA A 53 13.42 1.57 11.89
CA ALA A 53 14.72 2.10 12.30
C ALA A 53 14.63 2.91 13.60
N LYS A 54 13.58 3.73 13.79
CA LYS A 54 13.30 4.44 15.05
C LYS A 54 13.11 3.47 16.21
N GLU A 55 12.34 2.41 16.03
CA GLU A 55 12.11 1.39 17.06
C GLU A 55 13.41 0.68 17.46
N LEU A 56 14.22 0.29 16.47
CA LEU A 56 15.51 -0.32 16.71
C LEU A 56 16.43 0.63 17.49
N LEU A 57 16.50 1.89 17.06
CA LEU A 57 17.30 2.91 17.74
C LEU A 57 16.81 3.17 19.17
N GLY A 58 15.49 3.24 19.38
CA GLY A 58 14.87 3.36 20.69
C GLY A 58 15.22 2.18 21.60
N THR A 59 15.19 0.96 21.05
CA THR A 59 15.59 -0.25 21.80
C THR A 59 17.06 -0.25 22.18
N ILE A 60 17.93 0.26 21.30
CA ILE A 60 19.37 0.39 21.62
C ILE A 60 19.57 1.46 22.70
N ARG A 61 18.94 2.62 22.57
CA ARG A 61 19.06 3.72 23.53
C ARG A 61 18.52 3.36 24.91
N SER A 62 17.39 2.63 24.99
CA SER A 62 16.81 2.22 26.28
C SER A 62 17.71 1.25 27.07
N LYS A 63 18.65 0.56 26.42
CA LYS A 63 19.63 -0.30 27.12
C LYS A 63 20.71 0.48 27.87
N TYR A 64 20.97 1.71 27.45
CA TYR A 64 22.06 2.51 28.02
C TYR A 64 21.61 3.56 29.02
N GLY A 65 20.32 3.69 29.28
CA GLY A 65 19.70 4.56 30.31
C GLY A 65 20.23 5.99 30.37
N SER A 66 21.49 6.16 30.66
CA SER A 66 22.19 7.46 30.67
C SER A 66 23.61 7.32 30.17
N ILE A 67 24.12 8.32 29.48
CA ILE A 67 25.52 8.41 29.08
C ILE A 67 26.22 9.35 30.10
N PRO A 68 27.23 8.87 30.84
CA PRO A 68 28.02 9.74 31.70
C PRO A 68 28.91 10.64 30.87
N ILE A 69 28.52 11.90 30.71
CA ILE A 69 29.36 12.94 30.09
C ILE A 69 30.01 13.70 31.25
N PRO A 70 31.32 14.01 31.19
CA PRO A 70 31.98 14.81 32.19
C PRO A 70 31.25 16.16 32.39
N GLY A 71 30.56 16.33 33.53
CA GLY A 71 29.84 17.55 33.87
C GLY A 71 28.34 17.59 33.61
N ALA A 72 27.76 16.58 32.95
CA ALA A 72 26.32 16.45 32.75
C ALA A 72 25.91 15.00 32.56
N GLU A 73 24.77 14.63 33.14
CA GLU A 73 24.13 13.33 32.88
C GLU A 73 23.03 13.54 31.85
N THR A 74 23.18 12.94 30.68
CA THR A 74 22.20 13.05 29.61
C THR A 74 21.39 11.76 29.54
N THR A 75 20.08 11.86 29.80
CA THR A 75 19.13 10.76 29.65
C THR A 75 18.83 10.54 28.17
N LEU A 76 18.83 9.29 27.76
CA LEU A 76 18.52 8.91 26.37
C LEU A 76 17.02 8.64 26.21
N ASP A 77 16.36 9.33 25.27
CA ASP A 77 14.92 9.21 24.98
C ASP A 77 14.58 7.91 24.21
N GLY A 78 15.02 6.75 24.72
CA GLY A 78 14.78 5.46 24.08
C GLY A 78 13.30 5.06 24.07
N ASP A 79 12.60 5.30 25.16
CA ASP A 79 11.19 4.88 25.31
C ASP A 79 10.24 5.78 24.50
N THR A 80 10.53 7.08 24.40
CA THR A 80 9.77 7.98 23.52
C THR A 80 9.89 7.57 22.06
N LEU A 81 11.09 7.28 21.57
CA LEU A 81 11.30 6.79 20.22
C LEU A 81 10.58 5.46 19.93
N ARG A 82 10.51 4.55 20.90
CA ARG A 82 9.77 3.29 20.74
C ARG A 82 8.27 3.52 20.67
N SER A 83 7.73 4.40 21.52
CA SER A 83 6.31 4.71 21.53
C SER A 83 5.89 5.41 20.24
N GLU A 84 6.66 6.39 19.78
CA GLU A 84 6.45 7.05 18.47
C GLU A 84 6.50 6.06 17.32
N ALA A 85 7.51 5.20 17.27
CA ALA A 85 7.64 4.18 16.23
C ALA A 85 6.46 3.19 16.21
N SER A 86 5.97 2.79 17.38
CA SER A 86 4.80 1.92 17.49
C SER A 86 3.54 2.59 16.98
N THR A 87 3.33 3.87 17.30
CA THR A 87 2.19 4.66 16.80
C THR A 87 2.28 4.83 15.29
N GLU A 88 3.43 5.28 14.77
CA GLU A 88 3.65 5.43 13.32
C GLU A 88 3.40 4.13 12.55
N LYS A 89 3.83 2.98 13.08
CA LYS A 89 3.58 1.68 12.47
C LYS A 89 2.10 1.33 12.41
N SER A 90 1.38 1.56 13.51
CA SER A 90 -0.06 1.25 13.56
C SER A 90 -0.85 2.13 12.60
N GLU A 91 -0.52 3.41 12.51
CA GLU A 91 -1.12 4.35 11.56
C GLU A 91 -0.84 3.96 10.11
N LEU A 92 0.42 3.63 9.79
CA LEU A 92 0.80 3.19 8.44
C LEU A 92 0.11 1.88 8.02
N ILE A 93 -0.08 0.95 8.94
CA ILE A 93 -0.81 -0.30 8.66
C ILE A 93 -2.30 -0.01 8.43
N THR A 94 -2.89 0.88 9.22
CA THR A 94 -4.29 1.28 9.04
C THR A 94 -4.48 1.98 7.70
N GLN A 95 -3.62 2.93 7.37
CA GLN A 95 -3.63 3.62 6.08
C GLN A 95 -3.49 2.64 4.90
N LEU A 96 -2.57 1.67 5.00
CA LEU A 96 -2.41 0.67 3.96
C LEU A 96 -3.66 -0.18 3.76
N ARG A 97 -4.34 -0.55 4.84
CA ARG A 97 -5.60 -1.31 4.76
C ARG A 97 -6.71 -0.50 4.10
N GLU A 98 -6.84 0.77 4.45
CA GLU A 98 -7.80 1.68 3.83
C GLU A 98 -7.52 1.86 2.34
N ASP A 99 -6.25 2.08 1.96
CA ASP A 99 -5.86 2.22 0.56
C ASP A 99 -6.13 0.95 -0.26
N LEU A 100 -5.87 -0.23 0.33
CA LEU A 100 -6.15 -1.52 -0.30
C LEU A 100 -7.66 -1.78 -0.42
N GLU A 101 -8.45 -1.38 0.57
CA GLU A 101 -9.90 -1.49 0.52
C GLU A 101 -10.49 -0.58 -0.56
N LEU A 102 -10.00 0.66 -0.68
CA LEU A 102 -10.38 1.58 -1.74
C LEU A 102 -10.02 1.06 -3.14
N ALA A 103 -8.92 0.32 -3.26
CA ALA A 103 -8.50 -0.31 -4.51
C ALA A 103 -9.17 -1.67 -4.77
N SER A 104 -10.02 -2.14 -3.87
CA SER A 104 -10.71 -3.42 -4.03
C SER A 104 -11.65 -3.40 -5.24
N LYS A 105 -11.80 -4.54 -5.91
CA LYS A 105 -12.64 -4.68 -7.10
C LYS A 105 -14.10 -4.25 -6.84
N ARG A 106 -14.59 -4.52 -5.65
CA ARG A 106 -15.94 -4.10 -5.23
C ARG A 106 -16.10 -2.59 -5.25
N ASN A 107 -15.19 -1.85 -4.62
CA ASN A 107 -15.25 -0.40 -4.55
C ASN A 107 -15.02 0.25 -5.92
N LEU A 108 -14.21 -0.39 -6.79
CA LEU A 108 -14.05 0.06 -8.18
C LEU A 108 -15.35 -0.08 -8.97
N MET A 109 -16.03 -1.21 -8.85
CA MET A 109 -17.34 -1.44 -9.50
C MET A 109 -18.42 -0.49 -8.98
N GLU A 110 -18.46 -0.22 -7.68
CA GLU A 110 -19.39 0.75 -7.09
C GLU A 110 -19.15 2.16 -7.65
N ARG A 111 -17.89 2.60 -7.76
CA ARG A 111 -17.54 3.88 -8.40
C ARG A 111 -17.90 3.95 -9.88
N GLU A 112 -17.65 2.89 -10.63
CA GLU A 112 -18.04 2.82 -12.04
C GLU A 112 -19.55 2.93 -12.22
N LYS A 113 -20.32 2.28 -11.34
CA LYS A 113 -21.76 2.38 -11.31
C LYS A 113 -22.22 3.81 -11.03
N GLU A 114 -21.68 4.47 -10.00
CA GLU A 114 -22.00 5.87 -9.65
C GLU A 114 -21.66 6.81 -10.80
N ILE A 115 -20.52 6.64 -11.45
CA ILE A 115 -20.13 7.44 -12.64
C ILE A 115 -21.11 7.22 -13.78
N SER A 116 -21.51 5.99 -14.04
CA SER A 116 -22.48 5.65 -15.09
C SER A 116 -23.87 6.28 -14.81
N GLU A 117 -24.35 6.19 -13.59
CA GLU A 117 -25.62 6.78 -13.16
C GLU A 117 -25.58 8.32 -13.31
N PHE A 118 -24.49 8.95 -12.90
CA PHE A 118 -24.29 10.39 -13.04
C PHE A 118 -24.24 10.82 -14.51
N GLN A 119 -23.55 10.08 -15.37
CA GLN A 119 -23.50 10.33 -16.81
C GLN A 119 -24.88 10.21 -17.44
N GLN A 120 -25.66 9.21 -17.06
CA GLN A 120 -27.02 9.02 -17.55
C GLN A 120 -27.95 10.17 -17.12
N GLU A 121 -27.79 10.65 -15.90
CA GLU A 121 -28.53 11.82 -15.42
C GLU A 121 -28.17 13.10 -16.21
N LEU A 122 -26.87 13.30 -16.51
CA LEU A 122 -26.43 14.41 -17.35
C LEU A 122 -27.03 14.36 -18.76
N ILE A 123 -27.01 13.18 -19.39
CA ILE A 123 -27.59 12.98 -20.73
C ILE A 123 -29.10 13.26 -20.72
N ASN A 124 -29.82 12.83 -19.69
CA ASN A 124 -31.24 13.07 -19.56
C ASN A 124 -31.59 14.54 -19.36
N ARG A 125 -30.67 15.37 -18.85
CA ARG A 125 -30.84 16.82 -18.70
C ARG A 125 -30.55 17.60 -19.97
N VAL A 126 -29.86 17.03 -20.94
CA VAL A 126 -29.56 17.67 -22.22
C VAL A 126 -30.74 17.43 -23.15
N PRO A 127 -31.47 18.50 -23.64
CA PRO A 127 -32.56 18.31 -24.58
C PRO A 127 -31.99 17.73 -25.89
N LEU A 128 -32.42 16.54 -26.24
CA LEU A 128 -32.10 15.94 -27.53
C LEU A 128 -32.79 16.80 -28.64
N HIS A 129 -31.99 17.41 -29.49
CA HIS A 129 -32.53 18.04 -30.72
C HIS A 129 -33.02 16.92 -31.64
N ILE A 130 -34.33 16.75 -31.69
CA ILE A 130 -34.96 15.89 -32.67
C ILE A 130 -34.97 16.69 -34.00
N TYR A 131 -34.13 16.32 -34.94
CA TYR A 131 -34.24 16.78 -36.29
C TYR A 131 -35.44 16.07 -36.93
N ILE A 132 -36.54 16.81 -37.09
CA ILE A 132 -37.65 16.40 -37.93
C ILE A 132 -37.28 16.86 -39.33
N GLY A 133 -36.85 15.91 -40.19
CA GLY A 133 -36.60 16.12 -41.61
C GLY A 133 -37.92 16.19 -42.41
#